data_249553bb3dbdba9de7ef443f39f2e3cf
#
_entry.id   249553bb3dbdba9de7ef443f39f2e3cf
#
_cell.length_a   1.000
_cell.length_b   1.000
_cell.length_c   1.000
_cell.angle_alpha   90.00
_cell.angle_beta   90.00
_cell.angle_gamma   90.00
#
_symmetry.space_group_name_H-M   'P 1'
#
loop_
_entity.id
_entity.type
_entity.pdbx_description
1 polymer ?
#
loop_
_entity_poly.entity_id
_entity_poly.type
_entity_poly.pdbx_seq_one_letter_code
_entity_poly.pdbx_strand_id
1 'polypeptide(L)'
;PANVAVVSNSPNEAGAVAFIEYLLTPEGQEVLLNPAIMRLPINPATYANAPEGFPNPFEDSTIGATVKFDVAKSGARYNLVNSMFDVMITYRLDDLRETVGAIHKAQAMHADSGNEAAKAKIAEAWALVDANPIDEAQSLDADFAAIFTKKRKKATDEVGERQAEVEARWDAIVVENYAKAKALAEEAAEM
;
A
#
# COMPACT_ATOMS: atom_id res chain seq x y z
N PRO A 1 -14.05 3.90 9.25
CA PRO A 1 -14.03 5.35 9.12
C PRO A 1 -12.79 5.95 9.79
N ALA A 2 -12.29 7.06 9.23
CA ALA A 2 -11.25 7.85 9.86
C ALA A 2 -11.81 8.55 11.11
N ASN A 3 -11.00 8.65 12.14
CA ASN A 3 -11.40 9.28 13.39
C ASN A 3 -10.63 10.59 13.60
N VAL A 4 -11.30 11.56 14.23
CA VAL A 4 -10.70 12.81 14.67
C VAL A 4 -11.05 13.01 16.15
N ALA A 5 -10.11 13.54 16.95
CA ALA A 5 -10.32 13.81 18.37
C ALA A 5 -9.56 15.07 18.81
N VAL A 6 -10.07 15.72 19.85
CA VAL A 6 -9.35 16.78 20.53
C VAL A 6 -8.36 16.17 21.52
N VAL A 7 -7.11 16.62 21.50
CA VAL A 7 -6.12 16.20 22.49
C VAL A 7 -6.31 16.95 23.80
N SER A 8 -6.08 16.29 24.95
CA SER A 8 -6.36 16.82 26.28
C SER A 8 -5.59 18.10 26.66
N ASN A 9 -4.49 18.39 25.97
CA ASN A 9 -3.67 19.58 26.19
C ASN A 9 -3.64 20.50 24.96
N SER A 10 -4.73 20.53 24.19
CA SER A 10 -4.85 21.41 23.04
C SER A 10 -4.66 22.88 23.43
N PRO A 11 -3.78 23.64 22.79
CA PRO A 11 -3.59 25.06 23.09
C PRO A 11 -4.81 25.91 22.70
N ASN A 12 -5.69 25.40 21.86
CA ASN A 12 -6.96 26.01 21.43
C ASN A 12 -8.07 24.96 21.36
N GLU A 13 -8.56 24.53 22.51
CA GLU A 13 -9.60 23.50 22.60
C GLU A 13 -10.89 23.95 21.91
N ALA A 14 -11.31 25.19 22.12
CA ALA A 14 -12.55 25.73 21.54
C ALA A 14 -12.48 25.74 20.00
N GLY A 15 -11.35 26.12 19.42
CA GLY A 15 -11.14 26.05 17.97
C GLY A 15 -11.10 24.63 17.45
N ALA A 16 -10.51 23.69 18.19
CA ALA A 16 -10.47 22.27 17.82
C ALA A 16 -11.87 21.65 17.82
N VAL A 17 -12.70 21.96 18.83
CA VAL A 17 -14.10 21.52 18.90
C VAL A 17 -14.89 22.11 17.73
N ALA A 18 -14.81 23.43 17.50
CA ALA A 18 -15.52 24.08 16.41
C ALA A 18 -15.13 23.50 15.02
N PHE A 19 -13.85 23.14 14.83
CA PHE A 19 -13.40 22.49 13.62
C PHE A 19 -14.02 21.09 13.45
N ILE A 20 -14.10 20.28 14.52
CA ILE A 20 -14.74 18.96 14.46
C ILE A 20 -16.24 19.10 14.19
N GLU A 21 -16.90 20.06 14.83
CA GLU A 21 -18.31 20.34 14.57
C GLU A 21 -18.53 20.73 13.10
N TYR A 22 -17.70 21.59 12.56
CA TYR A 22 -17.76 21.95 11.12
C TYR A 22 -17.59 20.73 10.21
N LEU A 23 -16.66 19.84 10.50
CA LEU A 23 -16.47 18.60 9.70
C LEU A 23 -17.72 17.73 9.65
N LEU A 24 -18.62 17.83 10.62
CA LEU A 24 -19.87 17.07 10.70
C LEU A 24 -21.07 17.80 10.10
N THR A 25 -20.93 19.08 9.75
CA THR A 25 -21.98 19.83 9.05
C THR A 25 -22.15 19.34 7.61
N PRO A 26 -23.33 19.59 6.97
CA PRO A 26 -23.49 19.31 5.55
C PRO A 26 -22.40 19.93 4.67
N GLU A 27 -22.05 21.19 4.91
CA GLU A 27 -21.02 21.93 4.17
C GLU A 27 -19.64 21.29 4.35
N GLY A 28 -19.28 20.91 5.58
CA GLY A 28 -18.02 20.24 5.88
C GLY A 28 -17.93 18.85 5.24
N GLN A 29 -19.04 18.14 5.17
CA GLN A 29 -19.09 16.83 4.51
C GLN A 29 -19.05 16.95 2.97
N GLU A 30 -19.65 17.98 2.38
CA GLU A 30 -19.59 18.23 0.93
C GLU A 30 -18.16 18.51 0.42
N VAL A 31 -17.29 19.07 1.25
CA VAL A 31 -15.86 19.25 0.91
C VAL A 31 -15.21 17.93 0.52
N LEU A 32 -15.62 16.82 1.12
CA LEU A 32 -15.08 15.49 0.86
C LEU A 32 -15.42 14.95 -0.54
N LEU A 33 -16.49 15.48 -1.17
CA LEU A 33 -16.89 15.11 -2.54
C LEU A 33 -15.99 15.72 -3.61
N ASN A 34 -15.14 16.69 -3.26
CA ASN A 34 -14.24 17.33 -4.22
C ASN A 34 -13.34 16.27 -4.89
N PRO A 35 -13.27 16.25 -6.25
CA PRO A 35 -12.45 15.27 -6.99
C PRO A 35 -10.97 15.23 -6.58
N ALA A 36 -10.42 16.34 -6.07
CA ALA A 36 -9.05 16.39 -5.55
C ALA A 36 -8.90 15.73 -4.17
N ILE A 37 -10.00 15.55 -3.43
CA ILE A 37 -10.02 14.95 -2.08
C ILE A 37 -10.52 13.52 -2.13
N MET A 38 -11.65 13.28 -2.79
CA MET A 38 -12.29 11.96 -2.99
C MET A 38 -12.32 11.12 -1.71
N ARG A 39 -12.98 11.63 -0.67
CA ARG A 39 -13.22 10.87 0.57
C ARG A 39 -14.70 10.65 0.77
N LEU A 40 -15.07 9.48 1.27
CA LEU A 40 -16.46 9.12 1.47
C LEU A 40 -17.04 9.88 2.68
N PRO A 41 -18.06 10.75 2.48
CA PRO A 41 -18.80 11.35 3.57
C PRO A 41 -19.44 10.32 4.49
N ILE A 42 -19.51 10.62 5.80
CA ILE A 42 -20.19 9.74 6.76
C ILE A 42 -21.70 10.01 6.84
N ASN A 43 -22.15 11.17 6.31
CA ASN A 43 -23.56 11.51 6.28
C ASN A 43 -24.18 11.04 4.95
N PRO A 44 -25.14 10.09 4.97
CA PRO A 44 -25.77 9.58 3.76
C PRO A 44 -26.42 10.68 2.89
N ALA A 45 -27.00 11.73 3.53
CA ALA A 45 -27.65 12.80 2.82
C ALA A 45 -26.71 13.62 1.92
N THR A 46 -25.41 13.64 2.23
CA THR A 46 -24.42 14.37 1.43
C THR A 46 -24.27 13.79 0.03
N TYR A 47 -24.54 12.48 -0.16
CA TYR A 47 -24.40 11.81 -1.47
C TYR A 47 -25.43 12.28 -2.51
N ALA A 48 -26.50 12.96 -2.09
CA ALA A 48 -27.43 13.60 -3.03
C ALA A 48 -26.75 14.68 -3.89
N ASN A 49 -25.65 15.26 -3.42
CA ASN A 49 -24.87 16.29 -4.10
C ASN A 49 -23.56 15.73 -4.70
N ALA A 50 -23.37 14.41 -4.68
CA ALA A 50 -22.15 13.78 -5.18
C ALA A 50 -22.07 13.86 -6.72
N PRO A 51 -20.87 14.02 -7.30
CA PRO A 51 -20.66 13.91 -8.73
C PRO A 51 -21.12 12.55 -9.27
N GLU A 52 -21.51 12.51 -10.55
CA GLU A 52 -21.88 11.26 -11.22
C GLU A 52 -20.74 10.23 -11.11
N GLY A 53 -21.09 8.99 -10.76
CA GLY A 53 -20.12 7.90 -10.56
C GLY A 53 -19.33 7.96 -9.25
N PHE A 54 -19.64 8.91 -8.34
CA PHE A 54 -19.01 8.94 -7.03
C PHE A 54 -19.46 7.72 -6.19
N PRO A 55 -18.51 6.94 -5.59
CA PRO A 55 -18.87 5.73 -4.87
C PRO A 55 -19.71 6.04 -3.62
N ASN A 56 -20.87 5.38 -3.47
CA ASN A 56 -21.76 5.55 -2.32
C ASN A 56 -21.81 4.27 -1.47
N PRO A 57 -21.15 4.21 -0.30
CA PRO A 57 -21.11 3.01 0.53
C PRO A 57 -22.43 2.69 1.23
N PHE A 58 -23.41 3.56 1.16
CA PHE A 58 -24.76 3.32 1.69
C PHE A 58 -25.68 2.64 0.68
N GLU A 59 -25.38 2.72 -0.62
CA GLU A 59 -26.09 2.06 -1.70
C GLU A 59 -25.36 0.83 -2.22
N ASP A 60 -24.03 0.90 -2.31
CA ASP A 60 -23.17 -0.22 -2.73
C ASP A 60 -22.55 -0.91 -1.52
N SER A 61 -23.16 -2.03 -1.11
CA SER A 61 -22.68 -2.84 0.01
C SER A 61 -21.35 -3.53 -0.25
N THR A 62 -20.81 -3.50 -1.46
CA THR A 62 -19.50 -4.05 -1.79
C THR A 62 -18.36 -3.11 -1.37
N ILE A 63 -18.65 -1.82 -1.22
CA ILE A 63 -17.66 -0.83 -0.78
C ILE A 63 -17.28 -1.09 0.67
N GLY A 64 -16.05 -1.55 0.89
CA GLY A 64 -15.50 -1.85 2.21
C GLY A 64 -16.00 -3.14 2.88
N ALA A 65 -16.90 -3.89 2.22
CA ALA A 65 -17.47 -5.12 2.79
C ALA A 65 -16.53 -6.35 2.68
N THR A 66 -15.59 -6.32 1.75
CA THR A 66 -14.77 -7.48 1.40
C THR A 66 -13.57 -7.69 2.32
N VAL A 67 -13.15 -6.68 3.07
CA VAL A 67 -11.97 -6.76 3.95
C VAL A 67 -12.36 -6.43 5.37
N LYS A 68 -12.38 -7.44 6.24
CA LYS A 68 -12.40 -7.24 7.70
C LYS A 68 -10.97 -6.95 8.15
N PHE A 69 -10.71 -5.74 8.65
CA PHE A 69 -9.43 -5.40 9.24
C PHE A 69 -9.25 -6.15 10.56
N ASP A 70 -8.27 -7.05 10.61
CA ASP A 70 -7.90 -7.78 11.82
C ASP A 70 -6.85 -6.97 12.61
N VAL A 71 -7.31 -6.30 13.66
CA VAL A 71 -6.49 -5.44 14.52
C VAL A 71 -5.41 -6.25 15.25
N ALA A 72 -5.74 -7.46 15.71
CA ALA A 72 -4.80 -8.31 16.44
C ALA A 72 -3.69 -8.80 15.51
N LYS A 73 -4.04 -9.31 14.34
CA LYS A 73 -3.10 -9.72 13.29
C LYS A 73 -2.21 -8.56 12.85
N SER A 74 -2.79 -7.39 12.59
CA SER A 74 -2.05 -6.20 12.21
C SER A 74 -1.07 -5.74 13.30
N GLY A 75 -1.51 -5.74 14.56
CA GLY A 75 -0.67 -5.34 15.70
C GLY A 75 0.50 -6.29 15.92
N ALA A 76 0.26 -7.61 15.84
CA ALA A 76 1.30 -8.63 16.06
C ALA A 76 2.48 -8.54 15.07
N ARG A 77 2.22 -8.15 13.82
CA ARG A 77 3.23 -8.10 12.76
C ARG A 77 3.57 -6.67 12.27
N TYR A 78 3.15 -5.65 13.00
CA TYR A 78 3.25 -4.25 12.56
C TYR A 78 4.67 -3.84 12.15
N ASN A 79 5.66 -4.06 13.03
CA ASN A 79 7.05 -3.69 12.77
C ASN A 79 7.68 -4.52 11.64
N LEU A 80 7.40 -5.82 11.61
CA LEU A 80 7.85 -6.73 10.57
C LEU A 80 7.36 -6.28 9.19
N VAL A 81 6.06 -6.00 9.05
CA VAL A 81 5.47 -5.56 7.77
C VAL A 81 6.02 -4.20 7.35
N ASN A 82 6.21 -3.26 8.28
CA ASN A 82 6.85 -1.98 7.95
C ASN A 82 8.30 -2.16 7.47
N SER A 83 9.08 -3.02 8.14
CA SER A 83 10.45 -3.30 7.72
C SER A 83 10.50 -3.95 6.33
N MET A 84 9.63 -4.93 6.08
CA MET A 84 9.51 -5.57 4.77
C MET A 84 9.11 -4.58 3.68
N PHE A 85 8.13 -3.71 3.94
CA PHE A 85 7.71 -2.65 3.02
C PHE A 85 8.87 -1.70 2.68
N ASP A 86 9.63 -1.29 3.70
CA ASP A 86 10.78 -0.40 3.49
C ASP A 86 11.86 -1.06 2.62
N VAL A 87 12.19 -2.32 2.88
CA VAL A 87 13.18 -3.07 2.10
C VAL A 87 12.71 -3.31 0.67
N MET A 88 11.45 -3.70 0.46
CA MET A 88 10.94 -4.03 -0.87
C MET A 88 10.65 -2.77 -1.71
N ILE A 89 10.08 -1.74 -1.09
CA ILE A 89 9.52 -0.60 -1.82
C ILE A 89 10.31 0.67 -1.57
N THR A 90 10.41 1.10 -0.29
CA THR A 90 10.93 2.44 0.02
C THR A 90 12.40 2.59 -0.40
N TYR A 91 13.25 1.61 -0.08
CA TYR A 91 14.68 1.67 -0.38
C TYR A 91 15.03 1.25 -1.80
N ARG A 92 14.09 0.62 -2.50
CA ARG A 92 14.24 0.12 -3.88
C ARG A 92 13.26 0.79 -4.86
N LEU A 93 12.77 1.97 -4.50
CA LEU A 93 11.72 2.64 -5.26
C LEU A 93 12.10 2.90 -6.73
N ASP A 94 13.35 3.27 -6.98
CA ASP A 94 13.81 3.53 -8.35
C ASP A 94 13.94 2.23 -9.15
N ASP A 95 14.53 1.17 -8.57
CA ASP A 95 14.60 -0.17 -9.18
C ASP A 95 13.20 -0.70 -9.49
N LEU A 96 12.25 -0.54 -8.54
CA LEU A 96 10.86 -0.96 -8.69
C LEU A 96 10.16 -0.18 -9.82
N ARG A 97 10.34 1.14 -9.89
CA ARG A 97 9.75 1.99 -10.94
C ARG A 97 10.26 1.61 -12.32
N GLU A 98 11.57 1.39 -12.47
CA GLU A 98 12.15 0.96 -13.73
C GLU A 98 11.60 -0.40 -14.17
N THR A 99 11.52 -1.35 -13.23
CA THR A 99 11.01 -2.71 -13.49
C THR A 99 9.54 -2.67 -13.91
N VAL A 100 8.69 -2.00 -13.13
CA VAL A 100 7.26 -1.86 -13.43
C VAL A 100 7.03 -1.09 -14.73
N GLY A 101 7.85 -0.07 -15.01
CA GLY A 101 7.81 0.66 -16.28
C GLY A 101 8.13 -0.23 -17.49
N ALA A 102 9.12 -1.11 -17.37
CA ALA A 102 9.43 -2.10 -18.41
C ALA A 102 8.29 -3.11 -18.62
N ILE A 103 7.69 -3.60 -17.54
CA ILE A 103 6.55 -4.52 -17.61
C ILE A 103 5.35 -3.85 -18.29
N HIS A 104 4.98 -2.63 -17.90
CA HIS A 104 3.87 -1.90 -18.53
C HIS A 104 4.12 -1.63 -20.01
N LYS A 105 5.37 -1.32 -20.40
CA LYS A 105 5.73 -1.16 -21.80
C LYS A 105 5.50 -2.46 -22.58
N ALA A 106 5.99 -3.59 -22.09
CA ALA A 106 5.77 -4.89 -22.72
C ALA A 106 4.28 -5.25 -22.80
N GLN A 107 3.52 -4.99 -21.73
CA GLN A 107 2.06 -5.19 -21.72
C GLN A 107 1.36 -4.38 -22.82
N ALA A 108 1.70 -3.10 -22.96
CA ALA A 108 1.10 -2.25 -23.99
C ALA A 108 1.42 -2.74 -25.41
N MET A 109 2.65 -3.24 -25.67
CA MET A 109 3.05 -3.79 -26.96
C MET A 109 2.31 -5.07 -27.31
N HIS A 110 1.91 -5.86 -26.32
CA HIS A 110 1.26 -7.16 -26.49
C HIS A 110 -0.21 -7.19 -26.08
N ALA A 111 -0.85 -6.03 -25.84
CA ALA A 111 -2.24 -5.96 -25.39
C ALA A 111 -3.18 -6.73 -26.32
N ASP A 112 -3.07 -6.50 -27.64
CA ASP A 112 -3.90 -7.12 -28.67
C ASP A 112 -3.15 -8.21 -29.48
N SER A 113 -1.94 -8.60 -29.05
CA SER A 113 -1.16 -9.61 -29.74
C SER A 113 -1.61 -11.02 -29.34
N GLY A 114 -1.53 -11.96 -30.31
CA GLY A 114 -1.66 -13.40 -30.06
C GLY A 114 -0.37 -14.03 -29.52
N ASN A 115 0.63 -13.24 -29.11
CA ASN A 115 1.93 -13.77 -28.66
C ASN A 115 1.85 -14.26 -27.20
N GLU A 116 1.45 -15.52 -27.02
CA GLU A 116 1.31 -16.15 -25.70
C GLU A 116 2.67 -16.31 -24.98
N ALA A 117 3.78 -16.42 -25.74
CA ALA A 117 5.10 -16.51 -25.14
C ALA A 117 5.52 -15.17 -24.48
N ALA A 118 5.25 -14.03 -25.12
CA ALA A 118 5.47 -12.71 -24.54
C ALA A 118 4.58 -12.48 -23.31
N LYS A 119 3.29 -12.84 -23.40
CA LYS A 119 2.37 -12.74 -22.26
C LYS A 119 2.80 -13.59 -21.07
N ALA A 120 3.34 -14.79 -21.30
CA ALA A 120 3.85 -15.65 -20.24
C ALA A 120 5.07 -15.01 -19.53
N LYS A 121 6.01 -14.40 -20.26
CA LYS A 121 7.14 -13.67 -19.67
C LYS A 121 6.68 -12.46 -18.85
N ILE A 122 5.69 -11.72 -19.32
CA ILE A 122 5.09 -10.59 -18.60
C ILE A 122 4.46 -11.06 -17.29
N ALA A 123 3.73 -12.18 -17.31
CA ALA A 123 3.13 -12.76 -16.12
C ALA A 123 4.19 -13.23 -15.11
N GLU A 124 5.28 -13.86 -15.60
CA GLU A 124 6.42 -14.25 -14.75
C GLU A 124 7.12 -13.03 -14.14
N ALA A 125 7.30 -11.95 -14.92
CA ALA A 125 7.86 -10.70 -14.41
C ALA A 125 7.02 -10.11 -13.28
N TRP A 126 5.69 -10.07 -13.41
CA TRP A 126 4.80 -9.65 -12.33
C TRP A 126 4.90 -10.56 -11.10
N ALA A 127 4.94 -11.87 -11.29
CA ALA A 127 5.07 -12.81 -10.18
C ALA A 127 6.36 -12.60 -9.38
N LEU A 128 7.46 -12.19 -10.03
CA LEU A 128 8.70 -11.84 -9.35
C LEU A 128 8.61 -10.52 -8.58
N VAL A 129 7.91 -9.51 -9.11
CA VAL A 129 7.68 -8.23 -8.41
C VAL A 129 6.79 -8.42 -7.19
N ASP A 130 5.76 -9.28 -7.29
CA ASP A 130 4.80 -9.54 -6.22
C ASP A 130 5.31 -10.55 -5.17
N ALA A 131 6.46 -11.19 -5.43
CA ALA A 131 7.00 -12.21 -4.54
C ALA A 131 7.48 -11.62 -3.22
N ASN A 132 6.81 -11.99 -2.13
CA ASN A 132 7.24 -11.63 -0.78
C ASN A 132 8.42 -12.52 -0.33
N PRO A 133 9.41 -11.97 0.40
CA PRO A 133 10.56 -12.72 0.89
C PRO A 133 10.21 -13.71 2.02
N ILE A 134 9.01 -13.64 2.56
CA ILE A 134 8.44 -14.54 3.56
C ILE A 134 6.97 -14.85 3.25
N ASP A 135 6.48 -15.97 3.74
CA ASP A 135 5.08 -16.35 3.67
C ASP A 135 4.24 -15.78 4.84
N GLU A 136 2.93 -16.00 4.79
CA GLU A 136 2.01 -15.54 5.83
C GLU A 136 2.28 -16.24 7.17
N ALA A 137 2.58 -17.54 7.18
CA ALA A 137 2.83 -18.30 8.40
C ALA A 137 4.03 -17.74 9.14
N GLN A 138 5.13 -17.47 8.44
CA GLN A 138 6.31 -16.83 9.02
C GLN A 138 6.02 -15.41 9.53
N SER A 139 5.16 -14.65 8.86
CA SER A 139 4.77 -13.30 9.29
C SER A 139 3.95 -13.28 10.58
N LEU A 140 3.31 -14.40 10.93
CA LEU A 140 2.50 -14.59 12.13
C LEU A 140 3.26 -15.30 13.25
N ASP A 141 4.47 -15.79 12.99
CA ASP A 141 5.33 -16.38 14.02
C ASP A 141 5.77 -15.28 14.99
N ALA A 142 5.41 -15.44 16.28
CA ALA A 142 5.65 -14.44 17.31
C ALA A 142 7.15 -14.23 17.58
N ASP A 143 7.97 -15.29 17.54
CA ASP A 143 9.40 -15.22 17.78
C ASP A 143 10.11 -14.54 16.61
N PHE A 144 9.64 -14.81 15.39
CA PHE A 144 10.15 -14.13 14.20
C PHE A 144 9.73 -12.66 14.18
N ALA A 145 8.47 -12.35 14.45
CA ALA A 145 7.98 -10.97 14.51
C ALA A 145 8.68 -10.14 15.60
N ALA A 146 9.05 -10.77 16.72
CA ALA A 146 9.77 -10.12 17.82
C ALA A 146 11.20 -9.66 17.46
N ILE A 147 11.77 -10.12 16.36
CA ILE A 147 13.05 -9.62 15.83
C ILE A 147 12.95 -8.14 15.45
N PHE A 148 11.79 -7.71 14.96
CA PHE A 148 11.55 -6.36 14.41
C PHE A 148 11.08 -5.41 15.50
N THR A 149 12.00 -4.95 16.35
CA THR A 149 11.70 -4.10 17.51
C THR A 149 11.73 -2.61 17.18
N LYS A 150 12.39 -2.22 16.09
CA LYS A 150 12.55 -0.82 15.68
C LYS A 150 12.17 -0.62 14.23
N LYS A 151 11.34 0.40 14.01
CA LYS A 151 11.12 0.95 12.67
C LYS A 151 12.30 1.87 12.33
N ARG A 152 12.99 1.63 11.21
CA ARG A 152 13.93 2.59 10.66
C ARG A 152 13.19 3.83 10.17
N LYS A 153 13.73 5.01 10.42
CA LYS A 153 13.28 6.26 9.79
C LYS A 153 14.05 6.52 8.49
N LYS A 154 15.29 6.01 8.41
CA LYS A 154 16.17 6.06 7.24
C LYS A 154 16.86 4.70 7.09
N ALA A 155 17.23 4.35 5.86
CA ALA A 155 17.95 3.10 5.56
C ALA A 155 19.25 2.94 6.39
N THR A 156 19.86 4.05 6.77
CA THR A 156 21.11 4.10 7.55
C THR A 156 20.94 3.98 9.05
N ASP A 157 19.68 3.94 9.57
CA ASP A 157 19.45 3.82 11.01
C ASP A 157 19.86 2.43 11.49
N GLU A 158 20.55 2.39 12.64
CA GLU A 158 20.95 1.14 13.26
C GLU A 158 19.77 0.40 13.89
N VAL A 159 19.70 -0.90 13.65
CA VAL A 159 18.76 -1.85 14.26
C VAL A 159 19.54 -2.99 14.92
N GLY A 160 18.82 -3.91 15.60
CA GLY A 160 19.46 -5.10 16.16
C GLY A 160 20.13 -5.96 15.07
N GLU A 161 21.25 -6.61 15.40
CA GLU A 161 22.03 -7.43 14.46
C GLU A 161 21.17 -8.44 13.70
N ARG A 162 20.32 -9.20 14.42
CA ARG A 162 19.43 -10.20 13.82
C ARG A 162 18.40 -9.59 12.87
N GLN A 163 17.87 -8.39 13.17
CA GLN A 163 16.98 -7.65 12.25
C GLN A 163 17.75 -7.24 11.01
N ALA A 164 18.96 -6.69 11.15
CA ALA A 164 19.79 -6.27 10.03
C ALA A 164 20.14 -7.44 9.10
N GLU A 165 20.45 -8.62 9.65
CA GLU A 165 20.71 -9.84 8.86
C GLU A 165 19.49 -10.28 8.04
N VAL A 166 18.29 -10.25 8.64
CA VAL A 166 17.06 -10.61 7.94
C VAL A 166 16.75 -9.61 6.84
N GLU A 167 16.82 -8.31 7.13
CA GLU A 167 16.60 -7.24 6.18
C GLU A 167 17.58 -7.32 5.00
N ALA A 168 18.87 -7.58 5.24
CA ALA A 168 19.87 -7.74 4.19
C ALA A 168 19.58 -8.94 3.27
N ARG A 169 19.10 -10.05 3.85
CA ARG A 169 18.68 -11.22 3.06
C ARG A 169 17.44 -10.92 2.21
N TRP A 170 16.47 -10.20 2.74
CA TRP A 170 15.30 -9.77 1.98
C TRP A 170 15.68 -8.83 0.84
N ASP A 171 16.56 -7.87 1.13
CA ASP A 171 17.07 -6.93 0.13
C ASP A 171 17.74 -7.66 -1.05
N ALA A 172 18.58 -8.66 -0.77
CA ALA A 172 19.21 -9.46 -1.81
C ALA A 172 18.19 -10.20 -2.70
N ILE A 173 17.14 -10.77 -2.10
CA ILE A 173 16.03 -11.43 -2.84
C ILE A 173 15.30 -10.41 -3.72
N VAL A 174 14.98 -9.25 -3.19
CA VAL A 174 14.23 -8.20 -3.91
C VAL A 174 15.03 -7.66 -5.09
N VAL A 175 16.31 -7.37 -4.89
CA VAL A 175 17.22 -6.91 -5.96
C VAL A 175 17.30 -7.94 -7.08
N GLU A 176 17.46 -9.22 -6.75
CA GLU A 176 17.49 -10.29 -7.73
C GLU A 176 16.17 -10.41 -8.50
N ASN A 177 15.04 -10.38 -7.78
CA ASN A 177 13.71 -10.48 -8.38
C ASN A 177 13.42 -9.31 -9.34
N TYR A 178 13.72 -8.07 -8.94
CA TYR A 178 13.48 -6.90 -9.79
C TYR A 178 14.36 -6.92 -11.03
N ALA A 179 15.63 -7.31 -10.90
CA ALA A 179 16.52 -7.45 -12.05
C ALA A 179 16.03 -8.52 -13.04
N LYS A 180 15.59 -9.68 -12.54
CA LYS A 180 15.01 -10.75 -13.38
C LYS A 180 13.70 -10.33 -14.03
N ALA A 181 12.81 -9.69 -13.28
CA ALA A 181 11.52 -9.22 -13.79
C ALA A 181 11.71 -8.19 -14.91
N LYS A 182 12.65 -7.25 -14.73
CA LYS A 182 12.99 -6.26 -15.74
C LYS A 182 13.53 -6.94 -17.02
N ALA A 183 14.45 -7.87 -16.89
CA ALA A 183 15.00 -8.61 -18.04
C ALA A 183 13.90 -9.38 -18.80
N LEU A 184 13.01 -10.08 -18.09
CA LEU A 184 11.88 -10.79 -18.72
C LEU A 184 10.94 -9.84 -19.47
N ALA A 185 10.68 -8.65 -18.89
CA ALA A 185 9.84 -7.66 -19.54
C ALA A 185 10.51 -7.05 -20.80
N GLU A 186 11.82 -6.78 -20.74
CA GLU A 186 12.60 -6.30 -21.88
C GLU A 186 12.64 -7.35 -23.00
N GLU A 187 12.89 -8.62 -22.67
CA GLU A 187 12.83 -9.73 -23.64
C GLU A 187 11.42 -9.88 -24.25
N ALA A 188 10.37 -9.75 -23.44
CA ALA A 188 8.99 -9.79 -23.94
C ALA A 188 8.72 -8.65 -24.92
N ALA A 189 9.25 -7.47 -24.67
CA ALA A 189 9.06 -6.31 -25.55
C ALA A 189 9.75 -6.44 -26.92
N GLU A 190 10.74 -7.33 -27.04
CA GLU A 190 11.47 -7.61 -28.29
C GLU A 190 10.85 -8.75 -29.14
N MET A 191 9.81 -9.42 -28.62
CA MET A 191 9.12 -10.55 -29.25
C MET A 191 7.96 -10.09 -30.15
#